data_ca2da8e62ca3bdc70bc6f6c167c88837
#
_entry.id   ca2da8e62ca3bdc70bc6f6c167c88837
#
_cell.length_a   1.000
_cell.length_b   1.000
_cell.length_c   1.000
_cell.angle_alpha   90.00
_cell.angle_beta   90.00
_cell.angle_gamma   90.00
#
_symmetry.space_group_name_H-M   'P 1'
#
loop_
_entity.id
_entity.type
_entity.pdbx_description
1 polymer ?
#
loop_
_entity_poly.entity_id
_entity_poly.type
_entity_poly.pdbx_seq_one_letter_code
_entity_poly.pdbx_strand_id
1 'polypeptide(L)'
;RAAGLSQKLLDQGVQLNGIAFVSTVFNFADFQGDQSFVNFFPTLAANAWYHGKIDPKPDLRQFLAEASAFASGPYASALQKGNALGDDEKRSVAQQMSHFLGISTDYIMRSNLRVGDDLVLELKRREAL
;
A
#
# COMPACT_ATOMS: atom_id res chain seq x y z
N ARG A 1 13.71 -9.61 18.16
CA ARG A 1 13.91 -10.14 19.53
C ARG A 1 13.27 -11.52 19.69
N ALA A 2 12.01 -11.74 19.31
CA ALA A 2 11.33 -13.05 19.47
C ALA A 2 12.08 -14.18 18.74
N ALA A 3 12.48 -13.99 17.50
CA ALA A 3 13.22 -15.02 16.74
C ALA A 3 14.55 -15.39 17.42
N GLY A 4 15.33 -14.41 17.91
CA GLY A 4 16.58 -14.69 18.64
C GLY A 4 16.35 -15.40 19.97
N LEU A 5 15.26 -15.07 20.68
CA LEU A 5 14.89 -15.77 21.91
C LEU A 5 14.47 -17.22 21.62
N SER A 6 13.70 -17.45 20.55
CA SER A 6 13.27 -18.79 20.14
C SER A 6 14.45 -19.69 19.86
N GLN A 7 15.45 -19.20 19.12
CA GLN A 7 16.68 -19.93 18.84
C GLN A 7 17.39 -20.30 20.13
N LYS A 8 17.56 -19.35 21.04
CA LYS A 8 18.25 -19.58 22.32
C LYS A 8 17.52 -20.60 23.21
N LEU A 9 16.19 -20.59 23.20
CA LEU A 9 15.39 -21.60 23.94
C LEU A 9 15.58 -23.01 23.33
N LEU A 10 15.56 -23.10 22.01
CA LEU A 10 15.83 -24.38 21.32
C LEU A 10 17.24 -24.93 21.65
N ASP A 11 18.26 -24.05 21.65
CA ASP A 11 19.63 -24.41 22.00
C ASP A 11 19.77 -24.92 23.45
N GLN A 12 18.85 -24.49 24.33
CA GLN A 12 18.77 -24.95 25.72
C GLN A 12 17.84 -26.17 25.92
N GLY A 13 17.37 -26.78 24.85
CA GLY A 13 16.51 -27.95 24.90
C GLY A 13 15.03 -27.66 25.19
N VAL A 14 14.61 -26.39 25.18
CA VAL A 14 13.19 -25.99 25.30
C VAL A 14 12.53 -26.12 23.94
N GLN A 15 11.57 -27.02 23.82
CA GLN A 15 10.78 -27.19 22.59
C GLN A 15 9.65 -26.17 22.55
N LEU A 16 9.51 -25.49 21.39
CA LEU A 16 8.43 -24.56 21.15
C LEU A 16 7.40 -25.22 20.21
N ASN A 17 6.15 -25.26 20.61
CA ASN A 17 5.07 -25.80 19.77
C ASN A 17 4.64 -24.82 18.66
N GLY A 18 4.93 -23.54 18.82
CA GLY A 18 4.62 -22.49 17.84
C GLY A 18 4.86 -21.10 18.42
N ILE A 19 4.83 -20.10 17.55
CA ILE A 19 4.97 -18.69 17.92
C ILE A 19 3.90 -17.92 17.18
N ALA A 20 3.09 -17.15 17.91
CA ALA A 20 2.15 -16.20 17.34
C ALA A 20 2.77 -14.79 17.38
N PHE A 21 2.94 -14.20 16.21
CA PHE A 21 3.39 -12.82 16.08
C PHE A 21 2.18 -11.87 15.96
N VAL A 22 2.08 -10.90 16.85
CA VAL A 22 1.03 -9.88 16.82
C VAL A 22 1.66 -8.53 16.53
N SER A 23 1.20 -7.85 15.48
CA SER A 23 1.71 -6.54 15.02
C SER A 23 3.23 -6.52 14.83
N THR A 24 3.79 -7.59 14.32
CA THR A 24 5.23 -7.74 14.17
C THR A 24 5.75 -7.01 12.94
N VAL A 25 6.79 -6.20 13.14
CA VAL A 25 7.57 -5.59 12.07
C VAL A 25 8.80 -6.46 11.81
N PHE A 26 8.91 -7.03 10.62
CA PHE A 26 10.08 -7.82 10.21
C PHE A 26 11.21 -6.95 9.67
N ASN A 27 10.85 -5.87 8.97
CA ASN A 27 11.80 -4.95 8.39
C ASN A 27 11.29 -3.51 8.53
N PHE A 28 12.03 -2.66 9.25
CA PHE A 28 11.65 -1.25 9.43
C PHE A 28 11.80 -0.42 8.15
N ALA A 29 12.64 -0.85 7.20
CA ALA A 29 12.78 -0.18 5.92
C ALA A 29 11.47 -0.21 5.09
N ASP A 30 10.59 -1.20 5.34
CA ASP A 30 9.31 -1.32 4.64
C ASP A 30 8.34 -0.16 4.95
N PHE A 31 8.63 0.61 6.01
CA PHE A 31 7.85 1.79 6.42
C PHE A 31 8.51 3.11 6.03
N GLN A 32 9.61 3.07 5.27
CA GLN A 32 10.37 4.28 4.92
C GLN A 32 10.46 4.47 3.41
N GLY A 33 10.53 5.75 3.01
CA GLY A 33 10.72 6.13 1.61
C GLY A 33 9.61 5.64 0.68
N ASP A 34 9.92 5.54 -0.58
CA ASP A 34 8.96 5.17 -1.64
C ASP A 34 8.45 3.73 -1.50
N GLN A 35 9.22 2.83 -0.90
CA GLN A 35 8.79 1.46 -0.67
C GLN A 35 7.57 1.37 0.25
N SER A 36 7.43 2.28 1.20
CA SER A 36 6.25 2.31 2.07
C SER A 36 4.97 2.53 1.30
N PHE A 37 4.96 3.43 0.31
CA PHE A 37 3.78 3.68 -0.54
C PHE A 37 3.40 2.44 -1.36
N VAL A 38 4.38 1.71 -1.88
CA VAL A 38 4.15 0.46 -2.61
C VAL A 38 3.53 -0.60 -1.69
N ASN A 39 4.10 -0.79 -0.49
CA ASN A 39 3.68 -1.82 0.45
C ASN A 39 2.26 -1.57 1.00
N PHE A 40 1.91 -0.30 1.25
CA PHE A 40 0.60 0.07 1.79
C PHE A 40 -0.48 0.21 0.72
N PHE A 41 -0.14 0.30 -0.56
CA PHE A 41 -1.10 0.53 -1.64
C PHE A 41 -2.28 -0.47 -1.65
N PRO A 42 -2.07 -1.79 -1.54
CA PRO A 42 -3.19 -2.74 -1.51
C PRO A 42 -4.12 -2.55 -0.30
N THR A 43 -3.58 -2.11 0.84
CA THR A 43 -4.38 -1.78 2.03
C THR A 43 -5.25 -0.55 1.79
N LEU A 44 -4.71 0.49 1.14
CA LEU A 44 -5.47 1.68 0.78
C LEU A 44 -6.58 1.35 -0.23
N ALA A 45 -6.30 0.49 -1.20
CA ALA A 45 -7.30 -0.01 -2.16
C ALA A 45 -8.41 -0.81 -1.45
N ALA A 46 -8.06 -1.68 -0.48
CA ALA A 46 -9.03 -2.39 0.34
C ALA A 46 -9.94 -1.44 1.13
N ASN A 47 -9.38 -0.38 1.69
CA ASN A 47 -10.14 0.65 2.40
C ASN A 47 -11.11 1.38 1.47
N ALA A 48 -10.65 1.79 0.27
CA ALA A 48 -11.50 2.42 -0.73
C ALA A 48 -12.66 1.50 -1.15
N TRP A 49 -12.38 0.22 -1.37
CA TRP A 49 -13.37 -0.80 -1.68
C TRP A 49 -14.39 -0.97 -0.53
N TYR A 50 -13.91 -1.08 0.71
CA TYR A 50 -14.76 -1.25 1.90
C TYR A 50 -15.73 -0.07 2.07
N HIS A 51 -15.24 1.15 1.92
CA HIS A 51 -16.02 2.38 2.04
C HIS A 51 -16.85 2.75 0.79
N GLY A 52 -16.97 1.85 -0.18
CA GLY A 52 -17.81 2.08 -1.36
C GLY A 52 -17.34 3.19 -2.29
N LYS A 53 -16.03 3.47 -2.31
CA LYS A 53 -15.44 4.48 -3.22
C LYS A 53 -15.16 3.92 -4.62
N ILE A 54 -15.34 2.61 -4.79
CA ILE A 54 -15.16 1.89 -6.06
C ILE A 54 -16.54 1.42 -6.54
N ASP A 55 -16.97 1.90 -7.69
CA ASP A 55 -18.26 1.55 -8.30
C ASP A 55 -18.08 1.28 -9.81
N PRO A 56 -18.57 0.14 -10.34
CA PRO A 56 -19.18 -0.96 -9.61
C PRO A 56 -18.19 -1.69 -8.71
N LYS A 57 -18.68 -2.23 -7.57
CA LYS A 57 -17.85 -2.90 -6.57
C LYS A 57 -17.40 -4.29 -7.08
N PRO A 58 -16.11 -4.49 -7.38
CA PRO A 58 -15.59 -5.76 -7.88
C PRO A 58 -15.48 -6.82 -6.79
N ASP A 59 -15.19 -8.07 -7.19
CA ASP A 59 -14.75 -9.10 -6.23
C ASP A 59 -13.49 -8.66 -5.49
N LEU A 60 -13.52 -8.71 -4.15
CA LEU A 60 -12.43 -8.20 -3.32
C LEU A 60 -11.10 -8.90 -3.59
N ARG A 61 -11.12 -10.23 -3.71
CA ARG A 61 -9.89 -11.00 -3.87
C ARG A 61 -9.20 -10.68 -5.19
N GLN A 62 -9.97 -10.62 -6.27
CA GLN A 62 -9.44 -10.26 -7.58
C GLN A 62 -8.93 -8.81 -7.57
N PHE A 63 -9.72 -7.89 -7.04
CA PHE A 63 -9.35 -6.47 -6.94
C PHE A 63 -8.05 -6.24 -6.18
N LEU A 64 -7.84 -6.94 -5.06
CA LEU A 64 -6.61 -6.83 -4.29
C LEU A 64 -5.42 -7.49 -4.99
N ALA A 65 -5.63 -8.57 -5.74
CA ALA A 65 -4.57 -9.16 -6.56
C ALA A 65 -4.11 -8.19 -7.66
N GLU A 66 -5.04 -7.52 -8.33
CA GLU A 66 -4.76 -6.50 -9.34
C GLU A 66 -4.05 -5.28 -8.72
N ALA A 67 -4.53 -4.79 -7.57
CA ALA A 67 -3.90 -3.68 -6.83
C ALA A 67 -2.46 -4.03 -6.40
N SER A 68 -2.22 -5.26 -5.95
CA SER A 68 -0.88 -5.73 -5.56
C SER A 68 0.06 -5.84 -6.76
N ALA A 69 -0.41 -6.36 -7.89
CA ALA A 69 0.35 -6.44 -9.13
C ALA A 69 0.69 -5.03 -9.67
N PHE A 70 -0.27 -4.11 -9.64
CA PHE A 70 -0.03 -2.72 -10.00
C PHE A 70 0.99 -2.05 -9.07
N ALA A 71 0.87 -2.24 -7.75
CA ALA A 71 1.76 -1.64 -6.77
C ALA A 71 3.21 -2.10 -6.95
N SER A 72 3.44 -3.41 -7.11
CA SER A 72 4.78 -4.00 -7.25
C SER A 72 5.40 -3.82 -8.65
N GLY A 73 4.61 -3.50 -9.65
CA GLY A 73 5.04 -3.29 -11.03
C GLY A 73 5.05 -1.82 -11.44
N PRO A 74 4.00 -1.34 -12.13
CA PRO A 74 3.97 0.01 -12.72
C PRO A 74 4.19 1.12 -11.69
N TYR A 75 3.57 1.03 -10.52
CA TYR A 75 3.68 2.05 -9.48
C TYR A 75 5.08 2.12 -8.87
N ALA A 76 5.66 0.99 -8.50
CA ALA A 76 7.02 0.93 -7.98
C ALA A 76 8.03 1.47 -9.01
N SER A 77 7.88 1.09 -10.30
CA SER A 77 8.72 1.60 -11.39
C SER A 77 8.62 3.12 -11.54
N ALA A 78 7.40 3.68 -11.47
CA ALA A 78 7.19 5.12 -11.55
C ALA A 78 7.85 5.88 -10.40
N LEU A 79 7.74 5.37 -9.17
CA LEU A 79 8.40 5.97 -8.00
C LEU A 79 9.92 5.93 -8.12
N GLN A 80 10.49 4.83 -8.63
CA GLN A 80 11.94 4.70 -8.82
C GLN A 80 12.49 5.67 -9.86
N LYS A 81 11.73 6.01 -10.91
CA LYS A 81 12.13 7.02 -11.90
C LYS A 81 12.19 8.43 -11.30
N GLY A 82 11.43 8.72 -10.27
CA GLY A 82 11.41 10.02 -9.60
C GLY A 82 11.24 11.18 -10.58
N ASN A 83 12.20 12.10 -10.60
CA ASN A 83 12.16 13.27 -11.49
C ASN A 83 12.37 12.95 -12.98
N ALA A 84 12.82 11.73 -13.31
CA ALA A 84 12.94 11.29 -14.71
C ALA A 84 11.63 10.74 -15.29
N LEU A 85 10.57 10.66 -14.47
CA LEU A 85 9.25 10.22 -14.91
C LEU A 85 8.59 11.31 -15.75
N GLY A 86 8.27 11.00 -17.02
CA GLY A 86 7.56 11.91 -17.91
C GLY A 86 6.13 12.19 -17.45
N ASP A 87 5.61 13.38 -17.76
CA ASP A 87 4.27 13.82 -17.33
C ASP A 87 3.15 12.90 -17.84
N ASP A 88 3.25 12.38 -19.06
CA ASP A 88 2.25 11.46 -19.62
C ASP A 88 2.26 10.11 -18.89
N GLU A 89 3.43 9.58 -18.60
CA GLU A 89 3.57 8.34 -17.83
C GLU A 89 3.08 8.54 -16.38
N LYS A 90 3.44 9.65 -15.76
CA LYS A 90 2.96 10.03 -14.43
C LYS A 90 1.44 10.11 -14.38
N ARG A 91 0.82 10.73 -15.39
CA ARG A 91 -0.64 10.83 -15.51
C ARG A 91 -1.30 9.47 -15.70
N SER A 92 -0.71 8.60 -16.52
CA SER A 92 -1.20 7.23 -16.71
C SER A 92 -1.20 6.43 -15.41
N VAL A 93 -0.11 6.50 -14.64
CA VAL A 93 -0.02 5.86 -13.32
C VAL A 93 -1.03 6.47 -12.34
N ALA A 94 -1.19 7.79 -12.33
CA ALA A 94 -2.16 8.47 -11.47
C ALA A 94 -3.62 8.08 -11.81
N GLN A 95 -3.95 7.85 -13.08
CA GLN A 95 -5.27 7.35 -13.48
C GLN A 95 -5.54 5.92 -12.95
N GLN A 96 -4.54 5.04 -13.02
CA GLN A 96 -4.65 3.70 -12.47
C GLN A 96 -4.78 3.74 -10.94
N MET A 97 -4.01 4.58 -10.26
CA MET A 97 -4.16 4.82 -8.81
C MET A 97 -5.56 5.32 -8.47
N SER A 98 -6.09 6.27 -9.25
CA SER A 98 -7.45 6.80 -9.09
C SER A 98 -8.52 5.69 -9.15
N HIS A 99 -8.35 4.74 -10.07
CA HIS A 99 -9.24 3.58 -10.19
C HIS A 99 -9.23 2.72 -8.91
N PHE A 100 -8.07 2.46 -8.31
CA PHE A 100 -7.96 1.64 -7.10
C PHE A 100 -8.33 2.38 -5.80
N LEU A 101 -8.08 3.68 -5.74
CA LEU A 101 -8.23 4.46 -4.51
C LEU A 101 -9.54 5.27 -4.46
N GLY A 102 -10.25 5.41 -5.58
CA GLY A 102 -11.49 6.20 -5.66
C GLY A 102 -11.29 7.70 -5.42
N ILE A 103 -10.08 8.22 -5.60
CA ILE A 103 -9.74 9.65 -5.45
C ILE A 103 -9.38 10.27 -6.80
N SER A 104 -9.37 11.61 -6.89
CA SER A 104 -9.12 12.29 -8.16
C SER A 104 -7.67 12.14 -8.63
N THR A 105 -7.51 11.98 -9.93
CA THR A 105 -6.20 11.98 -10.60
C THR A 105 -5.40 13.26 -10.30
N ASP A 106 -6.08 14.42 -10.23
CA ASP A 106 -5.43 15.70 -9.93
C ASP A 106 -4.84 15.75 -8.52
N TYR A 107 -5.52 15.15 -7.53
CA TYR A 107 -4.96 15.03 -6.19
C TYR A 107 -3.71 14.15 -6.20
N ILE A 108 -3.76 12.99 -6.86
CA ILE A 108 -2.62 12.06 -6.98
C ILE A 108 -1.43 12.74 -7.69
N MET A 109 -1.68 13.49 -8.75
CA MET A 109 -0.65 14.25 -9.48
C MET A 109 0.03 15.30 -8.58
N ARG A 110 -0.76 16.06 -7.79
CA ARG A 110 -0.24 17.06 -6.83
C ARG A 110 0.56 16.43 -5.70
N SER A 111 0.17 15.24 -5.25
CA SER A 111 0.89 14.46 -4.25
C SER A 111 2.13 13.74 -4.81
N ASN A 112 2.47 14.00 -6.08
CA ASN A 112 3.57 13.36 -6.79
C ASN A 112 3.55 11.82 -6.68
N LEU A 113 2.36 11.23 -6.85
CA LEU A 113 2.04 9.81 -6.72
C LEU A 113 2.19 9.23 -5.28
N ARG A 114 2.57 10.05 -4.30
CA ARG A 114 2.79 9.61 -2.91
C ARG A 114 1.55 9.88 -2.08
N VAL A 115 0.60 8.94 -2.16
CA VAL A 115 -0.66 8.98 -1.40
C VAL A 115 -0.51 8.10 -0.16
N GLY A 116 -0.61 8.71 1.02
CA GLY A 116 -0.44 8.04 2.30
C GLY A 116 -1.57 8.39 3.28
N ASP A 117 -1.22 8.76 4.50
CA ASP A 117 -2.16 9.04 5.59
C ASP A 117 -3.16 10.17 5.27
N ASP A 118 -2.80 11.09 4.39
CA ASP A 118 -3.68 12.16 3.91
C ASP A 118 -4.87 11.65 3.09
N LEU A 119 -4.83 10.40 2.61
CA LEU A 119 -5.93 9.79 1.87
C LEU A 119 -7.23 9.82 2.67
N VAL A 120 -7.18 9.52 3.97
CA VAL A 120 -8.35 9.52 4.86
C VAL A 120 -8.99 10.91 4.93
N LEU A 121 -8.17 11.95 4.99
CA LEU A 121 -8.63 13.33 5.01
C LEU A 121 -9.27 13.73 3.68
N GLU A 122 -8.70 13.31 2.55
CA GLU A 122 -9.25 13.60 1.23
C GLU A 122 -10.58 12.87 0.97
N LEU A 123 -10.70 11.62 1.43
CA LEU A 123 -11.96 10.87 1.34
C LEU A 123 -13.06 11.53 2.17
N LYS A 124 -12.75 12.00 3.39
CA LYS A 124 -13.71 12.70 4.26
C LYS A 124 -14.12 14.06 3.71
N ARG A 125 -13.18 14.81 3.10
CA ARG A 125 -13.47 16.11 2.51
C ARG A 125 -14.50 16.01 1.39
N ARG A 126 -14.53 14.90 0.64
CA ARG A 126 -15.52 14.64 -0.41
C ARG A 126 -16.91 14.24 0.12
N GLU A 127 -16.98 13.73 1.34
CA GLU A 127 -18.27 13.43 2.00
C GLU A 127 -18.95 14.66 2.58
N ALA A 128 -18.20 15.75 2.78
CA ALA A 128 -18.70 17.01 3.35
C ALA A 128 -19.16 18.04 2.30
N LEU A 129 -19.05 17.71 1.00
CA LEU A 129 -19.49 18.53 -0.13
C LEU A 129 -20.66 17.87 -0.85
#